data_a217283d1ee1fba2209f8e6ac1225b5f
#
_entry.id   a217283d1ee1fba2209f8e6ac1225b5f
#
_cell.length_a   1.000
_cell.length_b   1.000
_cell.length_c   1.000
_cell.angle_alpha   90.00
_cell.angle_beta   90.00
_cell.angle_gamma   90.00
#
_symmetry.space_group_name_H-M   'P 1'
#
loop_
_entity.id
_entity.type
_entity.pdbx_description
1 polymer ?
#
loop_
_entity_poly.entity_id
_entity_poly.type
_entity_poly.pdbx_seq_one_letter_code
_entity_poly.pdbx_strand_id
1 'polypeptide(L)'
;MRSIKTVAAPLLLAGLALLLAVPRDAAAQATNCAWYADTAIKQQQQNELRKCGFSGPEWNTDRQAHLTWCATQSPDSWKAQAQNRERKLAGCKR
;
A
#
# COMPACT_ATOMS: atom_id res chain seq x y z
N MET A 1 44.87 20.01 -18.85
CA MET A 1 43.59 20.70 -19.01
C MET A 1 42.46 19.81 -19.44
N ARG A 2 42.66 18.98 -20.44
CA ARG A 2 41.59 18.10 -20.95
C ARG A 2 41.16 17.05 -19.96
N SER A 3 42.08 16.55 -19.15
CA SER A 3 41.76 15.52 -18.15
C SER A 3 40.86 16.06 -17.06
N ILE A 4 40.92 17.34 -16.75
CA ILE A 4 40.07 17.94 -15.74
C ILE A 4 38.60 17.91 -16.14
N LYS A 5 38.30 18.20 -17.41
CA LYS A 5 36.94 18.19 -17.92
C LYS A 5 36.35 16.77 -17.90
N THR A 6 37.19 15.78 -18.20
CA THR A 6 36.73 14.40 -18.23
C THR A 6 36.38 13.87 -16.85
N VAL A 7 37.11 14.31 -15.83
CA VAL A 7 36.87 13.88 -14.46
C VAL A 7 35.56 14.46 -13.89
N ALA A 8 35.23 15.68 -14.24
CA ALA A 8 34.04 16.34 -13.70
C ALA A 8 32.74 15.68 -14.14
N ALA A 9 32.64 15.25 -15.39
CA ALA A 9 31.43 14.66 -15.93
C ALA A 9 30.98 13.38 -15.23
N PRO A 10 31.88 12.42 -14.96
CA PRO A 10 31.47 11.19 -14.24
C PRO A 10 30.93 11.45 -12.84
N LEU A 11 31.47 12.45 -12.14
CA LEU A 11 31.00 12.76 -10.79
C LEU A 11 29.58 13.29 -10.78
N LEU A 12 29.22 14.11 -11.76
CA LEU A 12 27.86 14.64 -11.87
C LEU A 12 26.85 13.53 -12.17
N LEU A 13 27.21 12.58 -13.03
CA LEU A 13 26.34 11.46 -13.35
C LEU A 13 26.10 10.56 -12.14
N ALA A 14 27.14 10.31 -11.35
CA ALA A 14 27.00 9.52 -10.13
C ALA A 14 26.05 10.17 -9.13
N GLY A 15 26.12 11.49 -8.99
CA GLY A 15 25.24 12.23 -8.11
C GLY A 15 23.78 12.13 -8.53
N LEU A 16 23.49 12.23 -9.84
CA LEU A 16 22.14 12.07 -10.38
C LEU A 16 21.61 10.67 -10.13
N ALA A 17 22.42 9.65 -10.33
CA ALA A 17 22.00 8.27 -10.10
C ALA A 17 21.57 8.04 -8.66
N LEU A 18 22.29 8.62 -7.70
CA LEU A 18 21.92 8.51 -6.28
C LEU A 18 20.59 9.18 -5.96
N LEU A 19 20.34 10.35 -6.57
CA LEU A 19 19.09 11.08 -6.35
C LEU A 19 17.87 10.33 -6.91
N LEU A 20 18.05 9.54 -7.96
CA LEU A 20 16.97 8.80 -8.59
C LEU A 20 16.78 7.40 -8.00
N ALA A 21 17.63 6.99 -7.08
CA ALA A 21 17.53 5.66 -6.46
C ALA A 21 16.38 5.63 -5.47
N VAL A 22 15.28 4.97 -5.85
CA VAL A 22 14.12 4.73 -4.98
C VAL A 22 14.10 3.25 -4.64
N PRO A 23 14.00 2.86 -3.35
CA PRO A 23 13.91 1.47 -2.96
C PRO A 23 12.70 0.81 -3.62
N ARG A 24 12.92 -0.34 -4.24
CA ARG A 24 11.84 -1.09 -4.90
C ARG A 24 10.77 -1.50 -3.90
N ASP A 25 11.17 -1.85 -2.67
CA ASP A 25 10.24 -2.27 -1.64
C ASP A 25 9.27 -1.17 -1.27
N ALA A 26 9.72 0.08 -1.20
CA ALA A 26 8.84 1.20 -0.89
C ALA A 26 7.80 1.42 -1.99
N ALA A 27 8.20 1.32 -3.26
CA ALA A 27 7.28 1.47 -4.39
C ALA A 27 6.27 0.34 -4.44
N ALA A 28 6.72 -0.91 -4.23
CA ALA A 28 5.85 -2.09 -4.20
C ALA A 28 4.85 -1.99 -3.04
N GLN A 29 5.31 -1.55 -1.87
CA GLN A 29 4.46 -1.37 -0.69
C GLN A 29 3.38 -0.32 -0.96
N ALA A 30 3.72 0.80 -1.59
CA ALA A 30 2.74 1.84 -1.91
C ALA A 30 1.65 1.31 -2.84
N THR A 31 2.03 0.54 -3.86
CA THR A 31 1.07 -0.08 -4.79
C THR A 31 0.19 -1.09 -4.08
N ASN A 32 0.77 -1.93 -3.23
CA ASN A 32 0.05 -2.95 -2.48
C ASN A 32 -0.92 -2.32 -1.48
N CYS A 33 -0.52 -1.23 -0.83
CA CYS A 33 -1.39 -0.55 0.12
C CYS A 33 -2.54 0.17 -0.57
N ALA A 34 -2.34 0.69 -1.79
CA ALA A 34 -3.44 1.23 -2.59
C ALA A 34 -4.48 0.13 -2.88
N TRP A 35 -4.02 -1.04 -3.31
CA TRP A 35 -4.90 -2.18 -3.52
C TRP A 35 -5.61 -2.58 -2.23
N TYR A 36 -4.88 -2.66 -1.13
CA TYR A 36 -5.44 -3.01 0.17
C TYR A 36 -6.56 -2.05 0.58
N ALA A 37 -6.30 -0.75 0.47
CA ALA A 37 -7.27 0.27 0.86
C ALA A 37 -8.52 0.22 0.00
N ASP A 38 -8.36 0.10 -1.32
CA ASP A 38 -9.49 0.00 -2.23
C ASP A 38 -10.33 -1.25 -1.96
N THR A 39 -9.66 -2.37 -1.69
CA THR A 39 -10.32 -3.62 -1.32
C THR A 39 -11.09 -3.49 -0.01
N ALA A 40 -10.47 -2.88 1.00
CA ALA A 40 -11.11 -2.68 2.30
C ALA A 40 -12.37 -1.82 2.20
N ILE A 41 -12.33 -0.77 1.38
CA ILE A 41 -13.49 0.08 1.14
C ILE A 41 -14.62 -0.70 0.49
N LYS A 42 -14.32 -1.49 -0.53
CA LYS A 42 -15.33 -2.33 -1.20
C LYS A 42 -15.94 -3.35 -0.24
N GLN A 43 -15.11 -3.93 0.62
CA GLN A 43 -15.59 -4.88 1.63
C GLN A 43 -16.52 -4.20 2.62
N GLN A 44 -16.19 -2.99 3.07
CA GLN A 44 -17.08 -2.23 3.96
C GLN A 44 -18.39 -1.86 3.26
N GLN A 45 -18.35 -1.51 2.00
CA GLN A 45 -19.56 -1.25 1.22
C GLN A 45 -20.45 -2.48 1.16
N GLN A 46 -19.88 -3.66 0.98
CA GLN A 46 -20.63 -4.93 1.01
C GLN A 46 -21.22 -5.20 2.40
N ASN A 47 -20.45 -4.94 3.44
CA ASN A 47 -20.93 -5.05 4.82
C ASN A 47 -22.17 -4.19 5.04
N GLU A 48 -22.14 -2.95 4.58
CA GLU A 48 -23.26 -2.03 4.73
C GLU A 48 -24.47 -2.42 3.88
N LEU A 49 -24.25 -2.72 2.60
CA LEU A 49 -25.31 -3.10 1.68
C LEU A 49 -26.04 -4.37 2.12
N ARG A 50 -25.30 -5.33 2.60
CA ARG A 50 -25.83 -6.62 3.02
C ARG A 50 -26.23 -6.64 4.49
N LYS A 51 -26.04 -5.55 5.19
CA LYS A 51 -26.39 -5.41 6.61
C LYS A 51 -25.77 -6.51 7.47
N CYS A 52 -24.49 -6.79 7.21
CA CYS A 52 -23.80 -7.85 7.94
C CYS A 52 -23.47 -7.46 9.38
N GLY A 53 -23.36 -6.18 9.69
CA GLY A 53 -23.17 -5.69 11.05
C GLY A 53 -21.74 -5.76 11.57
N PHE A 54 -20.76 -5.98 10.71
CA PHE A 54 -19.36 -5.97 11.13
C PHE A 54 -18.93 -4.53 11.44
N SER A 55 -18.17 -4.38 12.52
CA SER A 55 -17.70 -3.07 12.97
C SER A 55 -16.26 -3.18 13.50
N GLY A 56 -15.63 -2.02 13.66
CA GLY A 56 -14.26 -1.94 14.10
C GLY A 56 -13.42 -1.11 13.11
N PRO A 57 -12.15 -0.82 13.47
CA PRO A 57 -11.29 0.02 12.62
C PRO A 57 -11.07 -0.56 11.22
N GLU A 58 -11.15 -1.87 11.08
CA GLU A 58 -10.97 -2.55 9.79
C GLU A 58 -12.19 -2.43 8.88
N TRP A 59 -13.33 -1.98 9.40
CA TRP A 59 -14.59 -1.86 8.68
C TRP A 59 -15.01 -0.40 8.53
N ASN A 60 -14.38 0.34 7.64
CA ASN A 60 -14.73 1.72 7.34
C ASN A 60 -14.37 2.07 5.89
N THR A 61 -14.81 3.24 5.43
CA THR A 61 -14.56 3.71 4.07
C THR A 61 -13.50 4.81 4.02
N ASP A 62 -12.77 5.04 5.10
CA ASP A 62 -11.71 6.03 5.14
C ASP A 62 -10.45 5.45 4.47
N ARG A 63 -10.25 5.82 3.21
CA ARG A 63 -9.12 5.30 2.42
C ARG A 63 -7.79 5.62 3.06
N GLN A 64 -7.64 6.84 3.59
CA GLN A 64 -6.37 7.25 4.20
C GLN A 64 -6.05 6.41 5.44
N ALA A 65 -7.05 6.09 6.25
CA ALA A 65 -6.86 5.24 7.42
C ALA A 65 -6.36 3.85 7.01
N HIS A 66 -6.92 3.27 5.96
CA HIS A 66 -6.48 1.98 5.46
C HIS A 66 -5.06 2.03 4.88
N LEU A 67 -4.73 3.10 4.15
CA LEU A 67 -3.38 3.30 3.63
C LEU A 67 -2.35 3.39 4.75
N THR A 68 -2.65 4.19 5.76
CA THR A 68 -1.75 4.40 6.90
C THR A 68 -1.52 3.10 7.67
N TRP A 69 -2.59 2.37 7.93
CA TRP A 69 -2.46 1.09 8.64
C TRP A 69 -1.62 0.10 7.82
N CYS A 70 -1.93 -0.07 6.55
CA CYS A 70 -1.20 -0.99 5.66
C CYS A 70 0.29 -0.67 5.62
N ALA A 71 0.65 0.62 5.58
CA ALA A 71 2.04 1.05 5.51
C ALA A 71 2.85 0.64 6.73
N THR A 72 2.20 0.39 7.87
CA THR A 72 2.85 -0.03 9.11
C THR A 72 2.89 -1.56 9.28
N GLN A 73 2.31 -2.30 8.35
CA GLN A 73 2.17 -3.76 8.46
C GLN A 73 3.09 -4.50 7.49
N SER A 74 3.42 -5.73 7.84
CA SER A 74 4.08 -6.64 6.90
C SER A 74 3.08 -7.09 5.83
N PRO A 75 3.56 -7.53 4.65
CA PRO A 75 2.66 -8.05 3.62
C PRO A 75 1.75 -9.18 4.10
N ASP A 76 2.26 -10.08 4.91
CA ASP A 76 1.44 -11.18 5.45
C ASP A 76 0.30 -10.64 6.32
N SER A 77 0.56 -9.59 7.07
CA SER A 77 -0.42 -9.00 7.98
C SER A 77 -1.59 -8.36 7.22
N TRP A 78 -1.32 -7.48 6.24
CA TRP A 78 -2.41 -6.84 5.51
C TRP A 78 -3.14 -7.81 4.58
N LYS A 79 -2.44 -8.82 4.05
CA LYS A 79 -3.08 -9.88 3.27
C LYS A 79 -4.05 -10.68 4.14
N ALA A 80 -3.61 -11.06 5.33
CA ALA A 80 -4.45 -11.79 6.28
C ALA A 80 -5.69 -11.00 6.66
N GLN A 81 -5.54 -9.69 6.85
CA GLN A 81 -6.67 -8.83 7.21
C GLN A 81 -7.69 -8.76 6.08
N ALA A 82 -7.24 -8.58 4.84
CA ALA A 82 -8.13 -8.57 3.68
C ALA A 82 -8.87 -9.91 3.53
N GLN A 83 -8.17 -11.02 3.68
CA GLN A 83 -8.75 -12.36 3.62
C GLN A 83 -9.75 -12.61 4.75
N ASN A 84 -9.45 -12.12 5.94
CA ASN A 84 -10.35 -12.28 7.09
C ASN A 84 -11.68 -11.56 6.84
N ARG A 85 -11.64 -10.34 6.32
CA ARG A 85 -12.87 -9.63 5.96
C ARG A 85 -13.66 -10.40 4.88
N GLU A 86 -12.95 -10.95 3.89
CA GLU A 86 -13.60 -11.72 2.83
C GLU A 86 -14.33 -12.96 3.39
N ARG A 87 -13.67 -13.68 4.29
CA ARG A 87 -14.30 -14.84 4.94
C ARG A 87 -15.53 -14.46 5.75
N LYS A 88 -15.45 -13.34 6.47
CA LYS A 88 -16.60 -12.85 7.25
C LYS A 88 -17.76 -12.48 6.34
N LEU A 89 -17.50 -11.82 5.23
CA LEU A 89 -18.54 -11.47 4.26
C LEU A 89 -19.13 -12.71 3.64
N ALA A 90 -18.32 -13.72 3.31
CA ALA A 90 -18.81 -14.98 2.76
C ALA A 90 -19.76 -15.68 3.73
N GLY A 91 -19.54 -15.55 5.02
CA GLY A 91 -20.43 -16.10 6.04
C GLY A 91 -21.68 -15.28 6.34
N CYS A 92 -21.75 -14.06 5.81
CA CYS A 92 -22.91 -13.19 6.01
C CYS A 92 -24.05 -13.61 5.08
N LYS A 93 -25.17 -13.99 5.64
CA LYS A 93 -26.32 -14.54 4.89
C LYS A 93 -27.32 -13.50 4.42
N ARG A 94 -27.07 -12.23 4.70
CA ARG A 94 -28.02 -11.15 4.38
C ARG A 94 -27.72 -10.45 3.07
#